data_18d580abeb4a3c43d7733bf4a5dd6d4b
#
_entry.id   18d580abeb4a3c43d7733bf4a5dd6d4b
#
_cell.length_a   1.000
_cell.length_b   1.000
_cell.length_c   1.000
_cell.angle_alpha   90.00
_cell.angle_beta   90.00
_cell.angle_gamma   90.00
#
_symmetry.space_group_name_H-M   'P 1'
#
loop_
_entity.id
_entity.type
_entity.pdbx_description
1 polymer ?
#
loop_
_entity_poly.entity_id
_entity_poly.type
_entity_poly.pdbx_seq_one_letter_code
_entity_poly.pdbx_strand_id
1 'polypeptide(L)'
;MKKEKIILTGDRPTGKLHIGHYVGSLRRRVELQNSGLYDKIFVFEADGQALTDNIENPEKVRQNVIEVALDYLAAGLDPAKSTIFIQSQIPELYELSFYFMDLVTVSRLQRNPTVKTEIQMRNFETSIPVGFFTYPISQAADIAAFKATTVPVGEDQEPMIEQTREIVRRFNHIYGETLVEPEILLPDNAACLRLPGTDGKAKMSKSLGNCIYLSDSADEVLKKVKSMYTDPTHIKVSDPGKLEGNCVFTYLDAFCQTEHFGRYLPEYANLDELKAHYTRGGLGDMKVKKFLGAVMEEVLEPIRTRRKEFEKDIPAVYDMLKKGCEVAREAAAQTMDEVRRAMKINYFEDEALIEEQAKRFSEQ
;
A
#
# COMPACT_ATOMS: atom_id res chain seq x y z
N MET A 1 5.27 2.46 31.06
CA MET A 1 5.89 3.16 29.90
C MET A 1 4.81 3.40 28.86
N LYS A 2 4.82 4.57 28.19
CA LYS A 2 3.88 4.85 27.09
C LYS A 2 4.20 3.87 25.96
N LYS A 3 3.19 3.12 25.49
CA LYS A 3 3.36 2.19 24.35
C LYS A 3 3.67 2.99 23.08
N GLU A 4 4.77 2.68 22.40
CA GLU A 4 5.10 3.34 21.13
C GLU A 4 3.98 3.15 20.11
N LYS A 5 3.68 4.19 19.35
CA LYS A 5 2.73 4.17 18.24
C LYS A 5 3.52 3.99 16.94
N ILE A 6 3.38 2.83 16.35
CA ILE A 6 4.15 2.42 15.17
C ILE A 6 3.21 2.14 14.00
N ILE A 7 3.49 2.79 12.87
CA ILE A 7 2.83 2.47 11.59
C ILE A 7 3.71 1.53 10.78
N LEU A 8 3.10 0.52 10.18
CA LEU A 8 3.66 -0.23 9.06
C LEU A 8 2.73 -0.15 7.86
N THR A 9 3.29 0.13 6.70
CA THR A 9 2.58 0.16 5.42
C THR A 9 3.55 -0.12 4.28
N GLY A 10 3.06 -0.49 3.11
CA GLY A 10 3.92 -0.75 1.95
C GLY A 10 3.14 -1.10 0.70
N ASP A 11 3.86 -1.28 -0.40
CA ASP A 11 3.32 -1.70 -1.69
C ASP A 11 4.22 -2.76 -2.32
N ARG A 12 3.65 -3.61 -3.16
CA ARG A 12 4.42 -4.56 -3.97
C ARG A 12 5.01 -3.84 -5.20
N PRO A 13 6.34 -3.91 -5.43
CA PRO A 13 6.99 -3.24 -6.57
C PRO A 13 6.75 -4.02 -7.88
N THR A 14 5.50 -4.06 -8.33
CA THR A 14 5.08 -4.74 -9.56
C THR A 14 4.90 -3.80 -10.75
N GLY A 15 5.26 -2.55 -10.61
CA GLY A 15 5.19 -1.47 -11.62
C GLY A 15 5.09 -0.10 -10.95
N LYS A 16 5.22 0.97 -11.74
CA LYS A 16 5.06 2.36 -11.30
C LYS A 16 3.75 2.58 -10.56
N LEU A 17 3.72 3.51 -9.61
CA LEU A 17 2.49 3.84 -8.89
C LEU A 17 1.61 4.79 -9.73
N HIS A 18 0.32 4.62 -9.60
CA HIS A 18 -0.67 5.44 -10.29
C HIS A 18 -1.50 6.27 -9.30
N ILE A 19 -2.28 7.21 -9.80
CA ILE A 19 -3.08 8.12 -8.97
C ILE A 19 -4.05 7.39 -8.03
N GLY A 20 -4.46 6.16 -8.35
CA GLY A 20 -5.24 5.32 -7.44
C GLY A 20 -4.48 4.94 -6.17
N HIS A 21 -3.15 4.67 -6.27
CA HIS A 21 -2.30 4.47 -5.09
C HIS A 21 -2.11 5.79 -4.33
N TYR A 22 -1.98 6.91 -5.04
CA TYR A 22 -1.82 8.21 -4.41
C TYR A 22 -3.03 8.56 -3.53
N VAL A 23 -4.23 8.50 -4.09
CA VAL A 23 -5.46 8.81 -3.35
C VAL A 23 -5.78 7.75 -2.29
N GLY A 24 -5.60 6.46 -2.65
CA GLY A 24 -5.97 5.35 -1.77
C GLY A 24 -5.02 5.15 -0.58
N SER A 25 -3.75 5.56 -0.70
CA SER A 25 -2.78 5.31 0.37
C SER A 25 -1.67 6.35 0.52
N LEU A 26 -0.96 6.76 -0.55
CA LEU A 26 0.26 7.57 -0.40
C LEU A 26 -0.01 8.94 0.24
N ARG A 27 -1.08 9.62 -0.18
CA ARG A 27 -1.47 10.91 0.40
C ARG A 27 -1.69 10.79 1.90
N ARG A 28 -2.40 9.74 2.33
CA ARG A 28 -2.64 9.48 3.75
C ARG A 28 -1.35 9.15 4.51
N ARG A 29 -0.42 8.39 3.91
CA ARG A 29 0.89 8.12 4.52
C ARG A 29 1.67 9.38 4.79
N VAL A 30 1.69 10.33 3.85
CA VAL A 30 2.34 11.64 4.01
C VAL A 30 1.66 12.48 5.10
N GLU A 31 0.32 12.47 5.16
CA GLU A 31 -0.43 13.13 6.24
C GLU A 31 -0.08 12.54 7.61
N LEU A 32 -0.08 11.22 7.73
CA LEU A 32 0.28 10.52 8.97
C LEU A 32 1.73 10.80 9.39
N GLN A 33 2.66 10.79 8.43
CA GLN A 33 4.06 11.17 8.64
C GLN A 33 4.20 12.58 9.24
N ASN A 34 3.40 13.52 8.77
CA ASN A 34 3.48 14.91 9.20
C ASN A 34 2.58 15.25 10.40
N SER A 35 1.76 14.31 10.84
CA SER A 35 0.82 14.51 11.95
C SER A 35 1.49 14.63 13.34
N GLY A 36 2.67 14.06 13.51
CA GLY A 36 3.35 13.94 14.80
C GLY A 36 2.66 13.00 15.81
N LEU A 37 1.69 12.19 15.34
CA LEU A 37 0.92 11.29 16.20
C LEU A 37 1.59 9.93 16.43
N TYR A 38 2.58 9.58 15.61
CA TYR A 38 3.27 8.30 15.60
C TYR A 38 4.74 8.46 15.90
N ASP A 39 5.29 7.55 16.71
CA ASP A 39 6.68 7.56 17.12
C ASP A 39 7.61 7.01 16.03
N LYS A 40 7.11 6.02 15.24
CA LYS A 40 7.84 5.40 14.12
C LYS A 40 6.89 5.11 12.95
N ILE A 41 7.39 5.29 11.74
CA ILE A 41 6.66 4.96 10.52
C ILE A 41 7.59 4.16 9.61
N PHE A 42 7.20 2.92 9.35
CA PHE A 42 7.86 2.00 8.44
C PHE A 42 7.08 1.89 7.14
N VAL A 43 7.75 2.15 6.02
CA VAL A 43 7.17 2.06 4.68
C VAL A 43 8.04 1.12 3.86
N PHE A 44 7.49 -0.01 3.43
CA PHE A 44 8.30 -1.02 2.77
C PHE A 44 7.84 -1.35 1.35
N GLU A 45 8.80 -1.77 0.57
CA GLU A 45 8.58 -2.37 -0.72
C GLU A 45 8.55 -3.89 -0.55
N ALA A 46 7.36 -4.47 -0.70
CA ALA A 46 7.11 -5.90 -0.50
C ALA A 46 7.56 -6.71 -1.73
N ASP A 47 8.86 -6.70 -2.03
CA ASP A 47 9.45 -7.38 -3.18
C ASP A 47 9.39 -8.89 -3.06
N GLY A 48 9.61 -9.45 -1.87
CA GLY A 48 9.45 -10.88 -1.60
C GLY A 48 8.01 -11.34 -1.83
N GLN A 49 7.01 -10.57 -1.40
CA GLN A 49 5.61 -10.85 -1.70
C GLN A 49 5.26 -10.64 -3.18
N ALA A 50 5.91 -9.68 -3.85
CA ALA A 50 5.70 -9.47 -5.28
C ALA A 50 6.15 -10.69 -6.11
N LEU A 51 7.16 -11.44 -5.63
CA LEU A 51 7.63 -12.65 -6.29
C LEU A 51 6.62 -13.81 -6.24
N THR A 52 5.67 -13.83 -5.30
CA THR A 52 4.69 -14.92 -5.20
C THR A 52 3.85 -15.09 -6.45
N ASP A 53 3.68 -14.05 -7.24
CA ASP A 53 2.96 -14.04 -8.51
C ASP A 53 3.80 -13.50 -9.70
N ASN A 54 5.09 -13.30 -9.51
CA ASN A 54 6.05 -12.88 -10.54
C ASN A 54 7.34 -13.69 -10.52
N ILE A 55 7.30 -14.94 -10.03
CA ILE A 55 8.50 -15.78 -9.87
C ILE A 55 9.22 -16.06 -11.21
N GLU A 56 8.48 -16.13 -12.30
CA GLU A 56 9.04 -16.34 -13.64
C GLU A 56 9.64 -15.06 -14.24
N ASN A 57 9.40 -13.89 -13.64
CA ASN A 57 9.91 -12.61 -14.10
C ASN A 57 10.42 -11.75 -12.94
N PRO A 58 11.50 -12.20 -12.26
CA PRO A 58 12.06 -11.46 -11.12
C PRO A 58 12.66 -10.11 -11.52
N GLU A 59 13.11 -9.96 -12.77
CA GLU A 59 13.63 -8.70 -13.28
C GLU A 59 12.57 -7.59 -13.28
N LYS A 60 11.32 -7.93 -13.53
CA LYS A 60 10.20 -6.97 -13.40
C LYS A 60 10.12 -6.40 -11.97
N VAL A 61 10.24 -7.24 -10.95
CA VAL A 61 10.22 -6.79 -9.55
C VAL A 61 11.44 -5.94 -9.26
N ARG A 62 12.63 -6.42 -9.63
CA ARG A 62 13.91 -5.73 -9.45
C ARG A 62 13.90 -4.31 -10.02
N GLN A 63 13.45 -4.14 -11.28
CA GLN A 63 13.38 -2.84 -11.93
C GLN A 63 12.35 -1.91 -11.29
N ASN A 64 11.29 -2.45 -10.70
CA ASN A 64 10.25 -1.62 -10.11
C ASN A 64 10.51 -1.22 -8.65
N VAL A 65 11.50 -1.76 -7.97
CA VAL A 65 11.93 -1.28 -6.65
C VAL A 65 12.32 0.20 -6.74
N ILE A 66 13.21 0.58 -7.63
CA ILE A 66 13.61 1.98 -7.77
C ILE A 66 12.47 2.87 -8.24
N GLU A 67 11.59 2.38 -9.12
CA GLU A 67 10.43 3.14 -9.59
C GLU A 67 9.46 3.47 -8.45
N VAL A 68 9.22 2.52 -7.54
CA VAL A 68 8.34 2.71 -6.39
C VAL A 68 8.99 3.62 -5.34
N ALA A 69 10.29 3.46 -5.07
CA ALA A 69 11.04 4.36 -4.19
C ALA A 69 10.96 5.82 -4.66
N LEU A 70 11.15 6.05 -5.96
CA LEU A 70 11.04 7.38 -6.57
C LEU A 70 9.61 7.94 -6.44
N ASP A 71 8.59 7.10 -6.62
CA ASP A 71 7.18 7.51 -6.46
C ASP A 71 6.86 7.84 -4.98
N TYR A 72 7.42 7.11 -4.01
CA TYR A 72 7.28 7.41 -2.58
C TYR A 72 7.86 8.79 -2.23
N LEU A 73 9.10 9.03 -2.64
CA LEU A 73 9.78 10.31 -2.41
C LEU A 73 9.07 11.46 -3.14
N ALA A 74 8.65 11.22 -4.37
CA ALA A 74 7.91 12.20 -5.17
C ALA A 74 6.56 12.56 -4.55
N ALA A 75 5.85 11.58 -3.99
CA ALA A 75 4.58 11.82 -3.29
C ALA A 75 4.77 12.62 -1.99
N GLY A 76 5.98 12.68 -1.43
CA GLY A 76 6.31 13.48 -0.24
C GLY A 76 6.67 12.66 1.00
N LEU A 77 6.92 11.36 0.86
CA LEU A 77 7.52 10.60 1.96
C LEU A 77 8.96 11.07 2.18
N ASP A 78 9.26 11.40 3.43
CA ASP A 78 10.52 11.98 3.88
C ASP A 78 11.34 10.92 4.64
N PRO A 79 12.50 10.49 4.13
CA PRO A 79 13.34 9.49 4.78
C PRO A 79 13.86 9.91 6.18
N ALA A 80 13.80 11.20 6.51
CA ALA A 80 14.13 11.69 7.85
C ALA A 80 13.01 11.42 8.88
N LYS A 81 11.79 11.14 8.41
CA LYS A 81 10.59 10.93 9.24
C LYS A 81 10.04 9.52 9.14
N SER A 82 10.26 8.86 8.02
CA SER A 82 9.74 7.52 7.71
C SER A 82 10.88 6.62 7.25
N THR A 83 10.98 5.43 7.82
CA THR A 83 11.95 4.42 7.40
C THR A 83 11.43 3.72 6.15
N ILE A 84 12.06 3.98 5.00
CA ILE A 84 11.72 3.35 3.72
C ILE A 84 12.70 2.21 3.47
N PHE A 85 12.21 0.98 3.25
CA PHE A 85 13.06 -0.21 3.13
C PHE A 85 12.49 -1.28 2.18
N ILE A 86 13.31 -2.28 1.86
CA ILE A 86 12.98 -3.39 0.98
C ILE A 86 12.80 -4.66 1.82
N GLN A 87 11.67 -5.34 1.67
CA GLN A 87 11.27 -6.51 2.47
C GLN A 87 12.30 -7.63 2.45
N SER A 88 12.83 -7.98 1.28
CA SER A 88 13.78 -9.10 1.13
C SER A 88 15.13 -8.88 1.83
N GLN A 89 15.42 -7.64 2.24
CA GLN A 89 16.63 -7.30 2.97
C GLN A 89 16.50 -7.52 4.48
N ILE A 90 15.33 -7.98 4.97
CA ILE A 90 15.03 -8.24 6.37
C ILE A 90 14.75 -9.73 6.56
N PRO A 91 15.77 -10.58 6.75
CA PRO A 91 15.61 -12.03 6.90
C PRO A 91 14.70 -12.43 8.07
N GLU A 92 14.66 -11.62 9.10
CA GLU A 92 13.84 -11.80 10.31
C GLU A 92 12.35 -11.96 9.99
N LEU A 93 11.85 -11.34 8.91
CA LEU A 93 10.46 -11.45 8.46
C LEU A 93 10.14 -12.87 7.98
N TYR A 94 11.07 -13.49 7.27
CA TYR A 94 10.90 -14.87 6.76
C TYR A 94 11.01 -15.89 7.89
N GLU A 95 11.90 -15.66 8.85
CA GLU A 95 12.00 -16.50 10.05
C GLU A 95 10.69 -16.45 10.85
N LEU A 96 10.16 -15.25 11.13
CA LEU A 96 8.89 -15.09 11.86
C LEU A 96 7.72 -15.70 11.08
N SER A 97 7.71 -15.57 9.75
CA SER A 97 6.71 -16.22 8.89
C SER A 97 6.69 -17.72 9.08
N PHE A 98 7.86 -18.35 9.17
CA PHE A 98 7.97 -19.77 9.39
C PHE A 98 7.34 -20.19 10.74
N TYR A 99 7.65 -19.48 11.83
CA TYR A 99 7.04 -19.76 13.13
C TYR A 99 5.53 -19.55 13.14
N PHE A 100 5.06 -18.56 12.41
CA PHE A 100 3.61 -18.29 12.27
C PHE A 100 2.88 -19.37 11.47
N MET A 101 3.54 -20.09 10.55
CA MET A 101 2.94 -21.23 9.84
C MET A 101 2.51 -22.33 10.80
N ASP A 102 3.20 -22.51 11.94
CA ASP A 102 2.83 -23.50 12.96
C ASP A 102 1.57 -23.09 13.77
N LEU A 103 1.18 -21.83 13.68
CA LEU A 103 0.02 -21.28 14.38
C LEU A 103 -1.26 -21.23 13.54
N VAL A 104 -1.18 -21.48 12.22
CA VAL A 104 -2.30 -21.33 11.28
C VAL A 104 -2.57 -22.64 10.57
N THR A 105 -3.84 -23.05 10.53
CA THR A 105 -4.23 -24.25 9.76
C THR A 105 -4.51 -23.92 8.29
N VAL A 106 -4.29 -24.88 7.41
CA VAL A 106 -4.67 -24.80 5.97
C VAL A 106 -6.14 -24.40 5.83
N SER A 107 -7.04 -25.01 6.61
CA SER A 107 -8.47 -24.67 6.57
C SER A 107 -8.78 -23.23 6.93
N ARG A 108 -7.95 -22.60 7.82
CA ARG A 108 -8.13 -21.20 8.18
C ARG A 108 -7.74 -20.28 7.03
N LEU A 109 -6.63 -20.57 6.34
CA LEU A 109 -6.20 -19.83 5.15
C LEU A 109 -7.23 -19.93 4.02
N GLN A 110 -7.76 -21.12 3.74
CA GLN A 110 -8.79 -21.34 2.73
C GLN A 110 -10.08 -20.56 2.98
N ARG A 111 -10.38 -20.26 4.25
CA ARG A 111 -11.57 -19.48 4.63
C ARG A 111 -11.35 -17.95 4.63
N ASN A 112 -10.11 -17.49 4.43
CA ASN A 112 -9.87 -16.05 4.31
C ASN A 112 -10.53 -15.51 3.03
N PRO A 113 -11.45 -14.52 3.12
CA PRO A 113 -12.21 -14.04 1.96
C PRO A 113 -11.33 -13.46 0.86
N THR A 114 -10.28 -12.73 1.24
CA THR A 114 -9.34 -12.11 0.28
C THR A 114 -8.59 -13.18 -0.49
N VAL A 115 -8.02 -14.19 0.20
CA VAL A 115 -7.32 -15.32 -0.43
C VAL A 115 -8.26 -16.08 -1.39
N LYS A 116 -9.49 -16.36 -0.95
CA LYS A 116 -10.47 -17.06 -1.77
C LYS A 116 -10.79 -16.30 -3.06
N THR A 117 -11.02 -15.01 -2.97
CA THR A 117 -11.30 -14.15 -4.12
C THR A 117 -10.11 -14.09 -5.08
N GLU A 118 -8.90 -13.97 -4.57
CA GLU A 118 -7.69 -13.92 -5.40
C GLU A 118 -7.38 -15.24 -6.10
N ILE A 119 -7.60 -16.38 -5.44
CA ILE A 119 -7.47 -17.71 -6.06
C ILE A 119 -8.41 -17.82 -7.27
N GLN A 120 -9.67 -17.37 -7.12
CA GLN A 120 -10.65 -17.38 -8.20
C GLN A 120 -10.25 -16.45 -9.35
N MET A 121 -9.81 -15.21 -9.05
CA MET A 121 -9.40 -14.23 -10.05
C MET A 121 -8.19 -14.69 -10.89
N ARG A 122 -7.31 -15.49 -10.29
CA ARG A 122 -6.07 -15.96 -10.94
C ARG A 122 -6.23 -17.33 -11.63
N ASN A 123 -7.39 -17.93 -11.56
CA ASN A 123 -7.68 -19.26 -12.13
C ASN A 123 -6.68 -20.35 -11.67
N PHE A 124 -6.20 -20.27 -10.42
CA PHE A 124 -5.30 -21.29 -9.89
C PHE A 124 -5.96 -22.64 -9.65
N GLU A 125 -7.29 -22.65 -9.53
CA GLU A 125 -8.15 -23.85 -9.34
C GLU A 125 -7.53 -24.86 -8.34
N THR A 126 -6.88 -25.91 -8.89
CA THR A 126 -6.26 -27.00 -8.10
C THR A 126 -4.74 -26.85 -7.93
N SER A 127 -4.10 -25.93 -8.65
CA SER A 127 -2.63 -25.76 -8.67
C SER A 127 -2.21 -24.43 -8.05
N ILE A 128 -2.44 -24.28 -6.73
CA ILE A 128 -2.10 -23.05 -6.00
C ILE A 128 -0.64 -23.11 -5.56
N PRO A 129 0.22 -22.16 -5.95
CA PRO A 129 1.58 -22.10 -5.42
C PRO A 129 1.57 -21.89 -3.90
N VAL A 130 2.41 -22.63 -3.16
CA VAL A 130 2.46 -22.56 -1.70
C VAL A 130 2.77 -21.14 -1.23
N GLY A 131 3.74 -20.46 -1.84
CA GLY A 131 4.08 -19.07 -1.49
C GLY A 131 2.90 -18.11 -1.67
N PHE A 132 2.09 -18.29 -2.72
CA PHE A 132 0.86 -17.53 -2.89
C PHE A 132 -0.18 -17.88 -1.82
N PHE A 133 -0.32 -19.16 -1.47
CA PHE A 133 -1.29 -19.59 -0.48
C PHE A 133 -0.96 -19.10 0.95
N THR A 134 0.34 -18.99 1.27
CA THR A 134 0.83 -18.63 2.60
C THR A 134 1.14 -17.13 2.76
N TYR A 135 1.00 -16.29 1.73
CA TYR A 135 1.30 -14.85 1.84
C TYR A 135 0.57 -14.12 2.98
N PRO A 136 -0.65 -14.52 3.42
CA PRO A 136 -1.28 -13.87 4.56
C PRO A 136 -0.50 -14.06 5.88
N ILE A 137 0.22 -15.17 6.01
CA ILE A 137 1.08 -15.43 7.16
C ILE A 137 2.33 -14.56 7.08
N SER A 138 2.92 -14.45 5.89
CA SER A 138 4.05 -13.54 5.65
C SER A 138 3.67 -12.09 5.94
N GLN A 139 2.49 -11.63 5.50
CA GLN A 139 1.99 -10.28 5.81
C GLN A 139 1.79 -10.08 7.33
N ALA A 140 1.31 -11.10 8.04
CA ALA A 140 1.21 -11.04 9.49
C ALA A 140 2.59 -10.92 10.17
N ALA A 141 3.61 -11.61 9.64
CA ALA A 141 4.98 -11.50 10.13
C ALA A 141 5.58 -10.12 9.85
N ASP A 142 5.36 -9.55 8.66
CA ASP A 142 5.76 -8.19 8.34
C ASP A 142 5.23 -7.20 9.39
N ILE A 143 3.95 -7.32 9.77
CA ILE A 143 3.32 -6.42 10.74
C ILE A 143 3.84 -6.65 12.16
N ALA A 144 3.94 -7.91 12.57
CA ALA A 144 4.30 -8.27 13.94
C ALA A 144 5.78 -8.03 14.26
N ALA A 145 6.70 -8.20 13.28
CA ALA A 145 8.13 -7.99 13.45
C ALA A 145 8.49 -6.55 13.86
N PHE A 146 7.70 -5.59 13.41
CA PHE A 146 7.88 -4.18 13.79
C PHE A 146 7.01 -3.77 14.98
N LYS A 147 6.26 -4.70 15.59
CA LYS A 147 5.28 -4.39 16.64
C LYS A 147 4.35 -3.26 16.23
N ALA A 148 3.95 -3.25 14.95
CA ALA A 148 3.10 -2.20 14.41
C ALA A 148 1.78 -2.12 15.17
N THR A 149 1.48 -0.94 15.72
CA THR A 149 0.23 -0.69 16.42
C THR A 149 -0.90 -0.29 15.48
N THR A 150 -0.55 0.22 14.30
CA THR A 150 -1.50 0.78 13.34
C THR A 150 -1.09 0.43 11.91
N VAL A 151 -2.04 -0.09 11.15
CA VAL A 151 -1.84 -0.45 9.73
C VAL A 151 -2.87 0.30 8.89
N PRO A 152 -2.45 1.35 8.14
CA PRO A 152 -3.34 2.04 7.21
C PRO A 152 -3.60 1.17 5.98
N VAL A 153 -4.83 0.73 5.79
CA VAL A 153 -5.24 -0.16 4.69
C VAL A 153 -6.65 0.17 4.19
N GLY A 154 -6.97 -0.29 2.99
CA GLY A 154 -8.36 -0.30 2.49
C GLY A 154 -9.19 -1.41 3.13
N GLU A 155 -10.52 -1.31 3.02
CA GLU A 155 -11.48 -2.30 3.56
C GLU A 155 -11.23 -3.74 3.08
N ASP A 156 -10.73 -3.91 1.86
CA ASP A 156 -10.40 -5.23 1.30
C ASP A 156 -9.26 -5.95 2.05
N GLN A 157 -8.50 -5.24 2.88
CA GLN A 157 -7.42 -5.77 3.71
C GLN A 157 -7.85 -6.09 5.16
N GLU A 158 -9.07 -5.74 5.57
CA GLU A 158 -9.56 -6.08 6.92
C GLU A 158 -9.41 -7.56 7.26
N PRO A 159 -9.76 -8.53 6.39
CA PRO A 159 -9.60 -9.95 6.68
C PRO A 159 -8.15 -10.37 6.92
N MET A 160 -7.18 -9.64 6.34
CA MET A 160 -5.76 -9.90 6.52
C MET A 160 -5.27 -9.42 7.88
N ILE A 161 -5.71 -8.23 8.29
CA ILE A 161 -5.36 -7.70 9.61
C ILE A 161 -6.03 -8.49 10.72
N GLU A 162 -7.27 -8.94 10.53
CA GLU A 162 -7.95 -9.80 11.50
C GLU A 162 -7.23 -11.15 11.65
N GLN A 163 -6.75 -11.74 10.55
CA GLN A 163 -5.92 -12.94 10.61
C GLN A 163 -4.59 -12.68 11.33
N THR A 164 -3.98 -11.50 11.14
CA THR A 164 -2.77 -11.10 11.88
C THR A 164 -3.03 -11.05 13.38
N ARG A 165 -4.15 -10.46 13.81
CA ARG A 165 -4.56 -10.42 15.22
C ARG A 165 -4.77 -11.81 15.78
N GLU A 166 -5.42 -12.71 15.04
CA GLU A 166 -5.60 -14.12 15.46
C GLU A 166 -4.25 -14.81 15.69
N ILE A 167 -3.28 -14.60 14.80
CA ILE A 167 -1.93 -15.18 14.93
C ILE A 167 -1.22 -14.62 16.15
N VAL A 168 -1.23 -13.30 16.33
CA VAL A 168 -0.58 -12.61 17.46
C VAL A 168 -1.20 -13.08 18.79
N ARG A 169 -2.54 -13.12 18.89
CA ARG A 169 -3.22 -13.65 20.10
C ARG A 169 -2.83 -15.08 20.40
N ARG A 170 -2.79 -15.94 19.39
CA ARG A 170 -2.40 -17.33 19.56
C ARG A 170 -0.94 -17.47 19.99
N PHE A 171 -0.04 -16.69 19.40
CA PHE A 171 1.36 -16.62 19.81
C PHE A 171 1.49 -16.23 21.29
N ASN A 172 0.89 -15.08 21.66
CA ASN A 172 0.95 -14.56 23.02
C ASN A 172 0.29 -15.50 24.05
N HIS A 173 -0.78 -16.20 23.66
CA HIS A 173 -1.41 -17.22 24.53
C HIS A 173 -0.49 -18.41 24.83
N ILE A 174 0.30 -18.85 23.86
CA ILE A 174 1.17 -20.03 24.00
C ILE A 174 2.50 -19.66 24.67
N TYR A 175 3.09 -18.53 24.27
CA TYR A 175 4.48 -18.18 24.60
C TYR A 175 4.60 -16.99 25.55
N GLY A 176 3.51 -16.34 25.92
CA GLY A 176 3.49 -15.12 26.74
C GLY A 176 3.41 -13.85 25.90
N GLU A 177 3.03 -12.75 26.56
CA GLU A 177 2.85 -11.43 25.93
C GLU A 177 4.17 -10.90 25.33
N THR A 178 4.30 -11.03 24.01
CA THR A 178 5.52 -10.69 23.25
C THR A 178 5.21 -9.78 22.08
N LEU A 179 4.18 -10.10 21.31
CA LEU A 179 3.79 -9.41 20.09
C LEU A 179 2.62 -8.45 20.31
N VAL A 180 2.47 -7.48 19.43
CA VAL A 180 1.44 -6.43 19.52
C VAL A 180 0.35 -6.67 18.48
N GLU A 181 -0.92 -6.63 18.92
CA GLU A 181 -2.06 -6.67 18.01
C GLU A 181 -2.17 -5.32 17.26
N PRO A 182 -2.22 -5.33 15.93
CA PRO A 182 -2.38 -4.11 15.15
C PRO A 182 -3.83 -3.63 15.11
N GLU A 183 -4.01 -2.32 15.01
CA GLU A 183 -5.28 -1.68 14.69
C GLU A 183 -5.34 -1.30 13.21
N ILE A 184 -6.52 -1.42 12.62
CA ILE A 184 -6.78 -0.97 11.26
C ILE A 184 -7.01 0.53 11.28
N LEU A 185 -6.40 1.25 10.34
CA LEU A 185 -6.71 2.63 10.07
C LEU A 185 -7.29 2.73 8.66
N LEU A 186 -8.61 2.87 8.60
CA LEU A 186 -9.31 3.06 7.33
C LEU A 186 -9.19 4.50 6.83
N PRO A 187 -9.28 4.75 5.52
CA PRO A 187 -9.33 6.09 4.95
C PRO A 187 -10.58 6.85 5.41
N ASP A 188 -10.42 8.14 5.67
CA ASP A 188 -11.51 9.00 6.17
C ASP A 188 -12.61 9.27 5.14
N ASN A 189 -12.37 9.01 3.85
CA ASN A 189 -13.31 9.29 2.77
C ASN A 189 -13.49 8.09 1.83
N ALA A 190 -14.68 7.51 1.85
CA ALA A 190 -15.06 6.38 0.99
C ALA A 190 -14.98 6.70 -0.52
N ALA A 191 -15.20 7.95 -0.93
CA ALA A 191 -15.10 8.36 -2.34
C ALA A 191 -13.69 8.25 -2.92
N CYS A 192 -12.65 8.29 -2.05
CA CYS A 192 -11.25 8.17 -2.44
C CYS A 192 -10.77 6.70 -2.56
N LEU A 193 -11.57 5.75 -2.10
CA LEU A 193 -11.14 4.36 -1.92
C LEU A 193 -10.92 3.57 -3.22
N ARG A 194 -11.63 3.90 -4.29
CA ARG A 194 -11.56 3.15 -5.56
C ARG A 194 -11.77 4.05 -6.78
N LEU A 195 -10.72 4.67 -7.27
CA LEU A 195 -10.80 5.31 -8.57
C LEU A 195 -10.98 4.26 -9.67
N PRO A 196 -11.99 4.43 -10.56
CA PRO A 196 -12.12 3.61 -11.76
C PRO A 196 -10.93 3.85 -12.68
N GLY A 197 -10.63 2.90 -13.55
CA GLY A 197 -9.74 3.12 -14.67
C GLY A 197 -10.29 4.18 -15.63
N THR A 198 -9.46 4.73 -16.48
CA THR A 198 -9.86 5.74 -17.47
C THR A 198 -10.92 5.23 -18.47
N ASP A 199 -11.06 3.90 -18.56
CA ASP A 199 -12.05 3.21 -19.40
C ASP A 199 -13.45 3.09 -18.75
N GLY A 200 -13.59 3.42 -17.47
CA GLY A 200 -14.86 3.37 -16.72
C GLY A 200 -15.41 1.98 -16.43
N LYS A 201 -14.70 0.93 -16.82
CA LYS A 201 -15.23 -0.45 -16.75
C LYS A 201 -14.74 -1.22 -15.54
N ALA A 202 -13.52 -0.96 -15.10
CA ALA A 202 -12.89 -1.71 -14.03
C ALA A 202 -12.09 -0.77 -13.12
N LYS A 203 -11.66 -1.29 -11.98
CA LYS A 203 -10.66 -0.63 -11.13
C LYS A 203 -9.41 -0.31 -11.97
N MET A 204 -8.76 0.79 -11.66
CA MET A 204 -7.48 1.16 -12.25
C MET A 204 -6.48 0.01 -12.07
N SER A 205 -5.91 -0.46 -13.17
CA SER A 205 -4.99 -1.60 -13.18
C SER A 205 -3.90 -1.42 -14.24
N LYS A 206 -2.66 -1.69 -13.83
CA LYS A 206 -1.50 -1.64 -14.73
C LYS A 206 -1.64 -2.59 -15.92
N SER A 207 -2.18 -3.78 -15.69
CA SER A 207 -2.39 -4.81 -16.74
C SER A 207 -3.43 -4.44 -17.78
N LEU A 208 -4.39 -3.58 -17.42
CA LEU A 208 -5.43 -3.10 -18.34
C LEU A 208 -5.03 -1.84 -19.11
N GLY A 209 -3.89 -1.21 -18.76
CA GLY A 209 -3.45 0.01 -19.41
C GLY A 209 -4.36 1.23 -19.18
N ASN A 210 -5.25 1.15 -18.19
CA ASN A 210 -6.26 2.18 -17.87
C ASN A 210 -5.84 3.11 -16.72
N CYS A 211 -4.51 3.25 -16.49
CA CYS A 211 -3.94 4.02 -15.39
C CYS A 211 -3.43 5.40 -15.83
N ILE A 212 -3.54 6.38 -14.92
CA ILE A 212 -2.71 7.59 -14.94
C ILE A 212 -1.60 7.39 -13.90
N TYR A 213 -0.35 7.33 -14.33
CA TYR A 213 0.80 7.15 -13.44
C TYR A 213 1.24 8.49 -12.83
N LEU A 214 1.86 8.43 -11.65
CA LEU A 214 2.42 9.63 -11.00
C LEU A 214 3.55 10.25 -11.84
N SER A 215 4.23 9.42 -12.62
CA SER A 215 5.33 9.81 -13.51
C SER A 215 4.90 10.19 -14.93
N ASP A 216 3.59 10.12 -15.27
CA ASP A 216 3.11 10.52 -16.60
C ASP A 216 3.40 12.01 -16.86
N SER A 217 3.85 12.34 -18.05
CA SER A 217 4.02 13.73 -18.48
C SER A 217 2.66 14.47 -18.57
N ALA A 218 2.69 15.79 -18.56
CA ALA A 218 1.50 16.63 -18.71
C ALA A 218 0.67 16.26 -19.96
N ASP A 219 1.36 16.02 -21.09
CA ASP A 219 0.70 15.64 -22.33
C ASP A 219 0.05 14.25 -22.26
N GLU A 220 0.71 13.28 -21.62
CA GLU A 220 0.16 11.94 -21.40
C GLU A 220 -1.07 11.99 -20.50
N VAL A 221 -1.02 12.74 -19.39
CA VAL A 221 -2.16 12.94 -18.49
C VAL A 221 -3.32 13.56 -19.25
N LEU A 222 -3.08 14.65 -20.00
CA LEU A 222 -4.12 15.33 -20.77
C LEU A 222 -4.72 14.42 -21.84
N LYS A 223 -3.90 13.63 -22.53
CA LYS A 223 -4.35 12.63 -23.52
C LYS A 223 -5.25 11.58 -22.87
N LYS A 224 -4.84 11.03 -21.72
CA LYS A 224 -5.61 10.05 -20.95
C LYS A 224 -6.93 10.64 -20.45
N VAL A 225 -6.93 11.87 -19.92
CA VAL A 225 -8.16 12.57 -19.48
C VAL A 225 -9.12 12.81 -20.64
N LYS A 226 -8.62 13.25 -21.80
CA LYS A 226 -9.46 13.44 -22.99
C LYS A 226 -10.14 12.15 -23.46
N SER A 227 -9.47 11.00 -23.32
CA SER A 227 -10.00 9.68 -23.69
C SER A 227 -10.85 9.00 -22.61
N MET A 228 -10.98 9.62 -21.43
CA MET A 228 -11.78 9.03 -20.33
C MET A 228 -13.22 8.75 -20.76
N TYR A 229 -13.73 7.62 -20.24
CA TYR A 229 -15.13 7.26 -20.39
C TYR A 229 -16.03 8.28 -19.67
N THR A 230 -17.10 8.66 -20.33
CA THR A 230 -18.16 9.51 -19.83
C THR A 230 -19.53 8.82 -20.02
N ASP A 231 -20.62 9.57 -20.05
CA ASP A 231 -21.94 9.03 -20.30
C ASP A 231 -22.14 8.77 -21.83
N PRO A 232 -22.31 7.52 -22.28
CA PRO A 232 -22.50 7.22 -23.70
C PRO A 232 -23.84 7.70 -24.27
N THR A 233 -24.78 8.10 -23.39
CA THR A 233 -26.08 8.65 -23.80
C THR A 233 -26.04 10.17 -23.98
N HIS A 234 -25.00 10.85 -23.50
CA HIS A 234 -24.76 12.28 -23.65
C HIS A 234 -24.13 12.60 -25.01
N ILE A 235 -24.93 12.55 -26.08
CA ILE A 235 -24.44 12.69 -27.46
C ILE A 235 -24.34 14.18 -27.85
N LYS A 236 -25.34 14.98 -27.49
CA LYS A 236 -25.37 16.42 -27.78
C LYS A 236 -25.14 17.19 -26.48
N VAL A 237 -24.53 18.36 -26.61
CA VAL A 237 -24.31 19.25 -25.44
C VAL A 237 -25.60 19.60 -24.70
N SER A 238 -26.74 19.64 -25.44
CA SER A 238 -28.07 19.90 -24.87
C SER A 238 -28.64 18.73 -24.08
N ASP A 239 -28.13 17.53 -24.26
CA ASP A 239 -28.67 16.35 -23.62
C ASP A 239 -28.33 16.36 -22.11
N PRO A 240 -29.24 15.90 -21.22
CA PRO A 240 -28.92 15.65 -19.83
C PRO A 240 -27.84 14.57 -19.70
N GLY A 241 -26.77 14.85 -18.93
CA GLY A 241 -25.70 13.89 -18.66
C GLY A 241 -25.92 13.14 -17.36
N LYS A 242 -25.36 11.93 -17.25
CA LYS A 242 -25.36 11.10 -16.04
C LYS A 242 -24.02 11.18 -15.32
N LEU A 243 -24.09 11.28 -13.99
CA LEU A 243 -22.90 11.27 -13.12
C LEU A 243 -22.49 9.85 -12.74
N GLU A 244 -23.47 8.95 -12.61
CA GLU A 244 -23.23 7.57 -12.26
C GLU A 244 -22.40 6.86 -13.35
N GLY A 245 -21.29 6.24 -12.94
CA GLY A 245 -20.36 5.59 -13.85
C GLY A 245 -19.49 6.54 -14.69
N ASN A 246 -19.64 7.86 -14.52
CA ASN A 246 -18.85 8.86 -15.23
C ASN A 246 -17.50 9.08 -14.55
N CYS A 247 -16.42 8.54 -15.12
CA CYS A 247 -15.07 8.62 -14.55
C CYS A 247 -14.62 10.05 -14.29
N VAL A 248 -14.97 10.99 -15.16
CA VAL A 248 -14.50 12.38 -15.09
C VAL A 248 -14.99 13.02 -13.78
N PHE A 249 -16.26 12.83 -13.44
CA PHE A 249 -16.81 13.35 -12.17
C PHE A 249 -16.27 12.61 -10.95
N THR A 250 -16.05 11.29 -11.02
CA THR A 250 -15.41 10.53 -9.93
C THR A 250 -14.00 11.07 -9.63
N TYR A 251 -13.24 11.43 -10.67
CA TYR A 251 -11.91 12.03 -10.49
C TYR A 251 -12.00 13.47 -9.96
N LEU A 252 -12.99 14.24 -10.40
CA LEU A 252 -13.22 15.58 -9.83
C LEU A 252 -13.61 15.49 -8.35
N ASP A 253 -14.43 14.51 -7.94
CA ASP A 253 -14.75 14.27 -6.53
C ASP A 253 -13.50 13.96 -5.68
N ALA A 254 -12.50 13.30 -6.26
CA ALA A 254 -11.28 12.91 -5.57
C ALA A 254 -10.23 14.03 -5.47
N PHE A 255 -10.16 14.91 -6.47
CA PHE A 255 -9.05 15.85 -6.64
C PHE A 255 -9.45 17.32 -6.67
N CYS A 256 -10.71 17.63 -7.02
CA CYS A 256 -11.13 19.02 -7.19
C CYS A 256 -11.33 19.72 -5.83
N GLN A 257 -10.79 20.92 -5.73
CA GLN A 257 -10.99 21.85 -4.63
C GLN A 257 -11.75 23.09 -5.12
N THR A 258 -12.38 23.83 -4.22
CA THR A 258 -13.14 25.03 -4.57
C THR A 258 -12.30 26.08 -5.30
N GLU A 259 -11.03 26.19 -4.92
CA GLU A 259 -10.07 27.14 -5.49
C GLU A 259 -9.79 26.90 -6.99
N HIS A 260 -9.93 25.65 -7.45
CA HIS A 260 -9.75 25.30 -8.86
C HIS A 260 -10.77 25.97 -9.76
N PHE A 261 -11.99 26.21 -9.25
CA PHE A 261 -13.02 26.89 -10.02
C PHE A 261 -12.61 28.33 -10.35
N GLY A 262 -12.18 29.09 -9.35
CA GLY A 262 -11.72 30.46 -9.57
C GLY A 262 -10.58 30.59 -10.58
N ARG A 263 -9.75 29.56 -10.72
CA ARG A 263 -8.58 29.55 -11.63
C ARG A 263 -8.91 29.05 -13.03
N TYR A 264 -9.72 28.00 -13.14
CA TYR A 264 -9.84 27.24 -14.40
C TYR A 264 -11.25 27.20 -14.96
N LEU A 265 -12.28 27.49 -14.13
CA LEU A 265 -13.69 27.41 -14.55
C LEU A 265 -14.57 28.40 -13.75
N PRO A 266 -14.28 29.72 -13.84
CA PRO A 266 -14.84 30.75 -12.95
C PRO A 266 -16.35 30.98 -13.07
N GLU A 267 -17.00 30.40 -14.08
CA GLU A 267 -18.46 30.44 -14.23
C GLU A 267 -19.23 29.53 -13.28
N TYR A 268 -18.53 28.71 -12.45
CA TYR A 268 -19.13 27.88 -11.39
C TYR A 268 -18.44 28.16 -10.07
N ALA A 269 -19.22 28.19 -8.99
CA ALA A 269 -18.69 28.40 -7.66
C ALA A 269 -18.07 27.11 -7.07
N ASN A 270 -18.58 25.94 -7.45
CA ASN A 270 -18.16 24.65 -6.88
C ASN A 270 -18.54 23.47 -7.79
N LEU A 271 -18.14 22.26 -7.37
CA LEU A 271 -18.37 21.02 -8.10
C LEU A 271 -19.86 20.64 -8.19
N ASP A 272 -20.67 20.98 -7.18
CA ASP A 272 -22.10 20.68 -7.20
C ASP A 272 -22.84 21.49 -8.26
N GLU A 273 -22.49 22.76 -8.46
CA GLU A 273 -23.02 23.57 -9.56
C GLU A 273 -22.63 23.00 -10.94
N LEU A 274 -21.39 22.56 -11.09
CA LEU A 274 -20.93 21.92 -12.32
C LEU A 274 -21.70 20.64 -12.61
N LYS A 275 -21.89 19.77 -11.59
CA LYS A 275 -22.68 18.55 -11.67
C LYS A 275 -24.15 18.84 -12.00
N ALA A 276 -24.76 19.82 -11.33
CA ALA A 276 -26.13 20.22 -11.59
C ALA A 276 -26.33 20.73 -13.03
N HIS A 277 -25.36 21.47 -13.57
CA HIS A 277 -25.42 21.90 -14.96
C HIS A 277 -25.28 20.73 -15.94
N TYR A 278 -24.35 19.80 -15.67
CA TYR A 278 -24.16 18.63 -16.52
C TYR A 278 -25.41 17.73 -16.59
N THR A 279 -26.05 17.51 -15.43
CA THR A 279 -27.27 16.70 -15.34
C THR A 279 -28.51 17.36 -15.93
N ARG A 280 -28.55 18.69 -15.99
CA ARG A 280 -29.62 19.45 -16.62
C ARG A 280 -29.50 19.49 -18.15
N GLY A 281 -28.30 19.28 -18.68
CA GLY A 281 -27.95 19.51 -20.08
C GLY A 281 -27.45 20.93 -20.35
N GLY A 282 -26.72 21.10 -21.43
CA GLY A 282 -26.09 22.37 -21.82
C GLY A 282 -24.58 22.44 -21.53
N LEU A 283 -23.98 21.40 -20.96
CA LEU A 283 -22.54 21.31 -20.66
C LEU A 283 -21.91 20.11 -21.35
N GLY A 284 -21.03 20.33 -22.31
CA GLY A 284 -20.36 19.26 -23.06
C GLY A 284 -19.21 18.61 -22.29
N ASP A 285 -19.02 17.29 -22.49
CA ASP A 285 -17.96 16.46 -21.85
C ASP A 285 -16.56 17.04 -21.99
N MET A 286 -16.23 17.58 -23.18
CA MET A 286 -14.88 18.12 -23.41
C MET A 286 -14.53 19.31 -22.53
N LYS A 287 -15.53 20.12 -22.13
CA LYS A 287 -15.31 21.24 -21.21
C LYS A 287 -14.99 20.71 -19.81
N VAL A 288 -15.74 19.71 -19.35
CA VAL A 288 -15.51 19.06 -18.04
C VAL A 288 -14.14 18.34 -18.04
N LYS A 289 -13.80 17.62 -19.11
CA LYS A 289 -12.48 16.97 -19.26
C LYS A 289 -11.34 17.97 -19.28
N LYS A 290 -11.50 19.12 -19.92
CA LYS A 290 -10.50 20.19 -19.91
C LYS A 290 -10.29 20.71 -18.49
N PHE A 291 -11.34 20.92 -17.74
CA PHE A 291 -11.27 21.32 -16.33
C PHE A 291 -10.57 20.25 -15.48
N LEU A 292 -10.96 18.98 -15.60
CA LEU A 292 -10.27 17.88 -14.91
C LEU A 292 -8.79 17.83 -15.27
N GLY A 293 -8.44 18.03 -16.56
CA GLY A 293 -7.03 18.07 -17.00
C GLY A 293 -6.22 19.14 -16.28
N ALA A 294 -6.79 20.33 -16.07
CA ALA A 294 -6.14 21.40 -15.31
C ALA A 294 -5.98 21.06 -13.82
N VAL A 295 -7.02 20.50 -13.20
CA VAL A 295 -6.96 20.02 -11.81
C VAL A 295 -5.90 18.93 -11.64
N MET A 296 -5.87 17.94 -12.54
CA MET A 296 -4.89 16.87 -12.50
C MET A 296 -3.46 17.38 -12.67
N GLU A 297 -3.26 18.37 -13.52
CA GLU A 297 -1.96 19.00 -13.72
C GLU A 297 -1.47 19.70 -12.45
N GLU A 298 -2.33 20.46 -11.76
CA GLU A 298 -1.99 21.11 -10.50
C GLU A 298 -1.61 20.10 -9.39
N VAL A 299 -2.26 18.93 -9.38
CA VAL A 299 -1.95 17.86 -8.41
C VAL A 299 -0.66 17.13 -8.75
N LEU A 300 -0.42 16.83 -10.03
CA LEU A 300 0.68 15.95 -10.44
C LEU A 300 2.00 16.70 -10.71
N GLU A 301 1.96 17.97 -11.09
CA GLU A 301 3.18 18.73 -11.39
C GLU A 301 4.16 18.80 -10.22
N PRO A 302 3.74 19.07 -8.97
CA PRO A 302 4.66 19.04 -7.83
C PRO A 302 5.28 17.65 -7.61
N ILE A 303 4.53 16.59 -7.86
CA ILE A 303 5.00 15.19 -7.72
C ILE A 303 6.05 14.90 -8.80
N ARG A 304 5.76 15.24 -10.07
CA ARG A 304 6.70 15.06 -11.18
C ARG A 304 7.99 15.85 -10.99
N THR A 305 7.87 17.09 -10.51
CA THR A 305 9.03 17.94 -10.26
C THR A 305 9.94 17.35 -9.20
N ARG A 306 9.39 16.90 -8.05
CA ARG A 306 10.17 16.21 -7.03
C ARG A 306 10.79 14.91 -7.56
N ARG A 307 10.03 14.12 -8.31
CA ARG A 307 10.54 12.88 -8.90
C ARG A 307 11.77 13.14 -9.78
N LYS A 308 11.72 14.12 -10.67
CA LYS A 308 12.84 14.50 -11.53
C LYS A 308 14.10 14.92 -10.76
N GLU A 309 13.94 15.51 -9.57
CA GLU A 309 15.09 15.83 -8.72
C GLU A 309 15.75 14.56 -8.17
N PHE A 310 14.97 13.60 -7.68
CA PHE A 310 15.52 12.32 -7.20
C PHE A 310 16.10 11.47 -8.33
N GLU A 311 15.56 11.52 -9.53
CA GLU A 311 16.08 10.82 -10.71
C GLU A 311 17.50 11.26 -11.12
N LYS A 312 17.94 12.44 -10.68
CA LYS A 312 19.31 12.94 -10.97
C LYS A 312 20.39 12.19 -10.18
N ASP A 313 20.05 11.56 -9.07
CA ASP A 313 21.00 10.85 -8.20
C ASP A 313 20.41 9.51 -7.70
N ILE A 314 20.31 8.57 -8.61
CA ILE A 314 19.83 7.21 -8.29
C ILE A 314 20.70 6.50 -7.24
N PRO A 315 22.05 6.61 -7.25
CA PRO A 315 22.88 6.08 -6.16
C PRO A 315 22.45 6.57 -4.78
N ALA A 316 22.13 7.86 -4.61
CA ALA A 316 21.65 8.40 -3.33
C ALA A 316 20.30 7.78 -2.89
N VAL A 317 19.41 7.47 -3.85
CA VAL A 317 18.15 6.76 -3.55
C VAL A 317 18.42 5.34 -3.05
N TYR A 318 19.36 4.62 -3.65
CA TYR A 318 19.78 3.29 -3.16
C TYR A 318 20.44 3.37 -1.78
N ASP A 319 21.27 4.37 -1.52
CA ASP A 319 21.88 4.59 -0.19
C ASP A 319 20.82 4.87 0.87
N MET A 320 19.78 5.63 0.52
CA MET A 320 18.62 5.86 1.39
C MET A 320 17.90 4.55 1.71
N LEU A 321 17.59 3.72 0.69
CA LEU A 321 16.96 2.42 0.88
C LEU A 321 17.82 1.48 1.75
N LYS A 322 19.13 1.46 1.53
CA LYS A 322 20.07 0.67 2.33
C LYS A 322 20.05 1.06 3.80
N LYS A 323 20.13 2.36 4.10
CA LYS A 323 20.01 2.88 5.47
C LYS A 323 18.67 2.53 6.11
N GLY A 324 17.58 2.64 5.33
CA GLY A 324 16.25 2.21 5.77
C GLY A 324 16.18 0.72 6.11
N CYS A 325 16.83 -0.13 5.30
CA CYS A 325 16.93 -1.55 5.58
C CYS A 325 17.74 -1.85 6.85
N GLU A 326 18.82 -1.12 7.12
CA GLU A 326 19.61 -1.25 8.35
C GLU A 326 18.77 -0.95 9.59
N VAL A 327 18.04 0.18 9.59
CA VAL A 327 17.13 0.57 10.68
C VAL A 327 15.99 -0.44 10.85
N ALA A 328 15.37 -0.85 9.75
CA ALA A 328 14.28 -1.80 9.78
C ALA A 328 14.74 -3.17 10.31
N ARG A 329 15.92 -3.63 9.88
CA ARG A 329 16.49 -4.89 10.34
C ARG A 329 16.80 -4.87 11.83
N GLU A 330 17.36 -3.79 12.35
CA GLU A 330 17.59 -3.64 13.80
C GLU A 330 16.29 -3.78 14.59
N ALA A 331 15.22 -3.11 14.16
CA ALA A 331 13.91 -3.19 14.82
C ALA A 331 13.32 -4.61 14.77
N ALA A 332 13.39 -5.27 13.61
CA ALA A 332 12.92 -6.63 13.44
C ALA A 332 13.75 -7.64 14.26
N ALA A 333 15.08 -7.50 14.30
CA ALA A 333 15.98 -8.35 15.07
C ALA A 333 15.68 -8.26 16.57
N GLN A 334 15.41 -7.08 17.12
CA GLN A 334 15.01 -6.90 18.51
C GLN A 334 13.73 -7.71 18.83
N THR A 335 12.72 -7.64 17.96
CA THR A 335 11.49 -8.42 18.11
C THR A 335 11.77 -9.92 18.01
N MET A 336 12.63 -10.34 17.08
CA MET A 336 12.99 -11.75 16.92
C MET A 336 13.74 -12.31 18.11
N ASP A 337 14.58 -11.54 18.77
CA ASP A 337 15.22 -11.95 20.02
C ASP A 337 14.20 -12.24 21.12
N GLU A 338 13.18 -11.37 21.26
CA GLU A 338 12.07 -11.62 22.19
C GLU A 338 11.26 -12.87 21.81
N VAL A 339 10.97 -13.05 20.50
CA VAL A 339 10.27 -14.23 19.97
C VAL A 339 11.04 -15.51 20.27
N ARG A 340 12.35 -15.54 19.96
CA ARG A 340 13.17 -16.73 20.22
C ARG A 340 13.25 -17.09 21.70
N ARG A 341 13.35 -16.08 22.60
CA ARG A 341 13.31 -16.29 24.06
C ARG A 341 11.95 -16.82 24.51
N ALA A 342 10.86 -16.23 24.04
CA ALA A 342 9.51 -16.67 24.36
C ALA A 342 9.26 -18.13 23.93
N MET A 343 9.75 -18.51 22.73
CA MET A 343 9.67 -19.87 22.20
C MET A 343 10.70 -20.83 22.79
N LYS A 344 11.62 -20.35 23.64
CA LYS A 344 12.72 -21.13 24.26
C LYS A 344 13.65 -21.80 23.25
N ILE A 345 13.96 -21.09 22.16
CA ILE A 345 14.90 -21.54 21.11
C ILE A 345 16.20 -20.72 21.08
N ASN A 346 16.44 -19.92 22.12
CA ASN A 346 17.63 -19.11 22.34
C ASN A 346 18.75 -19.90 23.07
N TYR A 347 19.01 -21.13 22.63
CA TYR A 347 19.84 -22.12 23.32
C TYR A 347 21.21 -21.62 23.80
N PHE A 348 21.88 -20.82 23.01
CA PHE A 348 23.25 -20.35 23.32
C PHE A 348 23.28 -19.12 24.22
N GLU A 349 22.14 -18.44 24.40
CA GLU A 349 21.97 -17.23 25.22
C GLU A 349 21.32 -17.56 26.58
N ASP A 350 20.90 -18.83 26.80
CA ASP A 350 20.26 -19.30 28.02
C ASP A 350 21.31 -20.03 28.90
N GLU A 351 22.09 -19.22 29.62
CA GLU A 351 23.12 -19.74 30.53
C GLU A 351 22.51 -20.70 31.57
N ALA A 352 21.31 -20.41 32.11
CA ALA A 352 20.66 -21.24 33.08
C ALA A 352 20.32 -22.63 32.53
N LEU A 353 19.86 -22.73 31.27
CA LEU A 353 19.63 -23.98 30.57
C LEU A 353 20.94 -24.80 30.45
N ILE A 354 22.02 -24.11 30.06
CA ILE A 354 23.33 -24.78 29.88
C ILE A 354 23.84 -25.34 31.19
N GLU A 355 23.78 -24.56 32.28
CA GLU A 355 24.19 -24.98 33.62
C GLU A 355 23.33 -26.16 34.13
N GLU A 356 22.01 -26.08 33.98
CA GLU A 356 21.08 -27.16 34.39
C GLU A 356 21.40 -28.45 33.65
N GLN A 357 21.59 -28.38 32.33
CA GLN A 357 21.91 -29.56 31.54
C GLN A 357 23.31 -30.11 31.85
N ALA A 358 24.32 -29.26 32.04
CA ALA A 358 25.66 -29.71 32.47
C ALA A 358 25.59 -30.48 33.80
N LYS A 359 24.86 -29.96 34.77
CA LYS A 359 24.65 -30.62 36.05
C LYS A 359 23.94 -31.98 35.90
N ARG A 360 22.82 -32.01 35.15
CA ARG A 360 22.03 -33.23 34.90
C ARG A 360 22.88 -34.35 34.26
N PHE A 361 23.76 -34.04 33.31
CA PHE A 361 24.59 -35.03 32.62
C PHE A 361 25.89 -35.37 33.40
N SER A 362 26.32 -34.55 34.36
CA SER A 362 27.43 -34.87 35.24
C SER A 362 27.06 -35.79 36.39
N GLU A 363 25.77 -35.90 36.76
CA GLU A 363 25.23 -36.74 37.81
C GLU A 363 24.78 -38.14 37.32
N GLN A 364 24.87 -38.41 35.98
CA GLN A 364 24.65 -39.72 35.37
C GLN A 364 25.95 -40.50 35.18
#